data_5bb85a36a602ad17ba8ff769d802526e
#
_entry.id   5bb85a36a602ad17ba8ff769d802526e
#
_cell.length_a   1.000
_cell.length_b   1.000
_cell.length_c   1.000
_cell.angle_alpha   90.00
_cell.angle_beta   90.00
_cell.angle_gamma   90.00
#
_symmetry.space_group_name_H-M   'P 1'
#
loop_
_entity.id
_entity.type
_entity.pdbx_description
1 polymer ?
#
loop_
_entity_poly.entity_id
_entity_poly.type
_entity_poly.pdbx_seq_one_letter_code
_entity_poly.pdbx_strand_id
1 'polypeptide(L)'
;VTVSVWNDKEVIRVRPGRVDHAYGLAIDVGTTTVAAYFCDLTTMEVVDTVSMMNPQCKYGEDVMARITYHMTTPDGLQRMSDDIIEGVNELIGKAVANTYPPKKKKKKKKGEDGPAEMVEVPEEGKTYLRLGIEDIEDITIGFNTAMHHIFLSLNPEYVGMAPFPPVLHHSLDTKARDLGIKINPS
;
A
#
# COMPACT_ATOMS: atom_id res chain seq x y z
N VAL A 1 23.33 -18.17 0.31
CA VAL A 1 22.58 -16.91 0.19
C VAL A 1 21.34 -17.13 -0.67
N THR A 2 20.28 -16.40 -0.38
CA THR A 2 19.08 -16.31 -1.22
C THR A 2 19.03 -14.92 -1.84
N VAL A 3 18.69 -14.85 -3.12
CA VAL A 3 18.69 -13.61 -3.89
C VAL A 3 17.31 -13.42 -4.50
N SER A 4 16.74 -12.24 -4.35
CA SER A 4 15.54 -11.84 -5.07
C SER A 4 15.94 -11.04 -6.30
N VAL A 5 15.41 -11.41 -7.47
CA VAL A 5 15.73 -10.79 -8.76
C VAL A 5 14.45 -10.23 -9.39
N TRP A 6 14.45 -8.95 -9.71
CA TRP A 6 13.33 -8.30 -10.38
C TRP A 6 13.46 -8.40 -11.91
N ASN A 7 12.39 -8.87 -12.55
CA ASN A 7 12.29 -9.04 -14.00
C ASN A 7 13.48 -9.78 -14.66
N ASP A 8 14.07 -10.74 -13.95
CA ASP A 8 15.27 -11.49 -14.37
C ASP A 8 16.48 -10.61 -14.73
N LYS A 9 16.53 -9.37 -14.23
CA LYS A 9 17.53 -8.38 -14.61
C LYS A 9 18.28 -7.76 -13.45
N GLU A 10 17.60 -7.52 -12.34
CA GLU A 10 18.16 -6.72 -11.24
C GLU A 10 18.02 -7.44 -9.91
N VAL A 11 19.13 -7.55 -9.18
CA VAL A 11 19.12 -8.07 -7.81
C VAL A 11 18.56 -6.99 -6.90
N ILE A 12 17.38 -7.23 -6.33
CA ILE A 12 16.70 -6.30 -5.42
C ILE A 12 16.92 -6.65 -3.95
N ARG A 13 17.32 -7.89 -3.64
CA ARG A 13 17.59 -8.28 -2.26
C ARG A 13 18.57 -9.45 -2.19
N VAL A 14 19.46 -9.42 -1.18
CA VAL A 14 20.34 -10.51 -0.84
C VAL A 14 20.16 -10.84 0.63
N ARG A 15 19.84 -12.11 0.94
CA ARG A 15 19.60 -12.61 2.30
C ARG A 15 20.59 -13.72 2.65
N PRO A 16 21.10 -13.79 3.89
CA PRO A 16 21.98 -14.88 4.31
C PRO A 16 21.20 -16.20 4.41
N GLY A 17 21.86 -17.31 4.06
CA GLY A 17 21.28 -18.63 4.14
C GLY A 17 20.23 -18.91 3.06
N ARG A 18 19.45 -19.97 3.29
CA ARG A 18 18.27 -20.33 2.50
C ARG A 18 17.03 -19.67 3.11
N VAL A 19 16.29 -18.96 2.31
CA VAL A 19 15.01 -18.33 2.67
C VAL A 19 13.96 -18.84 1.69
N ASP A 20 12.93 -19.47 2.20
CA ASP A 20 11.91 -20.18 1.41
C ASP A 20 10.59 -19.37 1.30
N HIS A 21 10.60 -18.10 1.72
CA HIS A 21 9.43 -17.22 1.65
C HIS A 21 9.76 -15.93 0.92
N ALA A 22 8.81 -15.45 0.11
CA ALA A 22 8.79 -14.14 -0.50
C ALA A 22 7.39 -13.54 -0.29
N TYR A 23 7.30 -12.26 0.04
CA TYR A 23 6.04 -11.60 0.32
C TYR A 23 5.81 -10.43 -0.63
N GLY A 24 4.55 -10.23 -0.98
CA GLY A 24 4.11 -9.14 -1.83
C GLY A 24 2.76 -8.60 -1.39
N LEU A 25 2.37 -7.50 -2.05
CA LEU A 25 1.07 -6.88 -1.87
C LEU A 25 0.34 -6.77 -3.20
N ALA A 26 -0.93 -7.12 -3.22
CA ALA A 26 -1.87 -6.72 -4.25
C ALA A 26 -2.78 -5.64 -3.68
N ILE A 27 -2.81 -4.47 -4.32
CA ILE A 27 -3.63 -3.33 -3.86
C ILE A 27 -4.66 -2.99 -4.93
N ASP A 28 -5.91 -2.86 -4.53
CA ASP A 28 -7.00 -2.35 -5.36
C ASP A 28 -7.35 -0.93 -4.90
N VAL A 29 -7.08 0.04 -5.77
CA VAL A 29 -7.41 1.46 -5.53
C VAL A 29 -8.74 1.77 -6.20
N GLY A 30 -9.82 1.46 -5.49
CA GLY A 30 -11.16 1.85 -5.89
C GLY A 30 -11.44 3.33 -5.62
N THR A 31 -12.54 3.84 -6.19
CA THR A 31 -12.96 5.23 -6.01
C THR A 31 -13.26 5.56 -4.54
N THR A 32 -13.90 4.65 -3.81
CA THR A 32 -14.32 4.86 -2.43
C THR A 32 -13.43 4.13 -1.42
N THR A 33 -12.95 2.94 -1.78
CA THR A 33 -12.21 2.07 -0.88
C THR A 33 -10.90 1.65 -1.51
N VAL A 34 -9.85 1.61 -0.70
CA VAL A 34 -8.56 1.01 -1.07
C VAL A 34 -8.39 -0.25 -0.23
N ALA A 35 -8.13 -1.37 -0.89
CA ALA A 35 -7.90 -2.65 -0.23
C ALA A 35 -6.51 -3.19 -0.59
N ALA A 36 -5.81 -3.75 0.39
CA ALA A 36 -4.52 -4.39 0.19
C ALA A 36 -4.57 -5.84 0.71
N TYR A 37 -4.10 -6.75 -0.11
CA TYR A 37 -3.99 -8.18 0.14
C TYR A 37 -2.52 -8.50 0.34
N PHE A 38 -2.16 -8.92 1.53
CA PHE A 38 -0.81 -9.38 1.85
C PHE A 38 -0.69 -10.85 1.44
N CYS A 39 0.26 -11.14 0.56
CA CYS A 39 0.39 -12.44 -0.08
C CYS A 39 1.75 -13.08 0.22
N ASP A 40 1.75 -14.37 0.50
CA ASP A 40 2.93 -15.22 0.39
C ASP A 40 3.08 -15.62 -1.09
N LEU A 41 4.10 -15.10 -1.75
CA LEU A 41 4.36 -15.34 -3.18
C LEU A 41 4.90 -16.75 -3.45
N THR A 42 5.28 -17.48 -2.41
CA THR A 42 5.75 -18.87 -2.54
C THR A 42 4.59 -19.85 -2.60
N THR A 43 3.57 -19.63 -1.76
CA THR A 43 2.37 -20.47 -1.71
C THR A 43 1.21 -19.91 -2.54
N MET A 44 1.30 -18.65 -2.96
CA MET A 44 0.25 -17.89 -3.64
C MET A 44 -1.01 -17.70 -2.78
N GLU A 45 -0.86 -17.74 -1.46
CA GLU A 45 -1.95 -17.55 -0.51
C GLU A 45 -2.02 -16.12 -0.01
N VAL A 46 -3.24 -15.62 0.17
CA VAL A 46 -3.49 -14.35 0.86
C VAL A 46 -3.38 -14.59 2.37
N VAL A 47 -2.38 -13.97 2.99
CA VAL A 47 -2.08 -14.10 4.42
C VAL A 47 -2.95 -13.19 5.26
N ASP A 48 -3.19 -11.97 4.78
CA ASP A 48 -4.00 -10.96 5.47
C ASP A 48 -4.61 -9.98 4.48
N THR A 49 -5.68 -9.28 4.90
CA THR A 49 -6.34 -8.26 4.11
C THR A 49 -6.62 -7.04 4.98
N VAL A 50 -6.20 -5.88 4.49
CA VAL A 50 -6.48 -4.59 5.14
C VAL A 50 -7.16 -3.66 4.16
N SER A 51 -7.98 -2.76 4.66
CA SER A 51 -8.66 -1.77 3.83
C SER A 51 -8.80 -0.43 4.55
N MET A 52 -9.04 0.61 3.77
CA MET A 52 -9.37 1.93 4.25
C MET A 52 -10.27 2.66 3.26
N MET A 53 -10.91 3.73 3.71
CA MET A 53 -11.57 4.66 2.81
C MET A 53 -10.51 5.38 1.96
N ASN A 54 -10.78 5.54 0.65
CA ASN A 54 -9.88 6.26 -0.23
C ASN A 54 -9.74 7.72 0.24
N PRO A 55 -8.53 8.20 0.59
CA PRO A 55 -8.32 9.55 1.10
C PRO A 55 -8.73 10.64 0.10
N GLN A 56 -8.84 10.30 -1.18
CA GLN A 56 -9.28 11.23 -2.22
C GLN A 56 -10.79 11.52 -2.18
N CYS A 57 -11.60 10.81 -1.36
CA CYS A 57 -13.03 11.09 -1.18
C CYS A 57 -13.29 12.53 -0.74
N LYS A 58 -12.36 13.17 -0.01
CA LYS A 58 -12.45 14.58 0.39
C LYS A 58 -12.40 15.57 -0.78
N TYR A 59 -11.94 15.14 -1.95
CA TYR A 59 -11.87 15.94 -3.18
C TYR A 59 -13.03 15.67 -4.15
N GLY A 60 -13.74 14.57 -3.95
CA GLY A 60 -14.89 14.17 -4.73
C GLY A 60 -15.26 12.70 -4.47
N GLU A 61 -16.55 12.43 -4.37
CA GLU A 61 -17.08 11.09 -4.10
C GLU A 61 -16.94 10.15 -5.32
N ASP A 62 -16.89 10.72 -6.51
CA ASP A 62 -16.75 9.99 -7.78
C ASP A 62 -15.58 10.48 -8.63
N VAL A 63 -15.34 9.78 -9.73
CA VAL A 63 -14.25 10.06 -10.67
C VAL A 63 -14.37 11.44 -11.30
N MET A 64 -15.58 11.83 -11.70
CA MET A 64 -15.81 13.10 -12.39
C MET A 64 -15.61 14.30 -11.47
N ALA A 65 -16.05 14.18 -10.21
CA ALA A 65 -15.82 15.20 -9.21
C ALA A 65 -14.31 15.44 -8.97
N ARG A 66 -13.50 14.37 -8.94
CA ARG A 66 -12.04 14.48 -8.80
C ARG A 66 -11.36 15.09 -10.02
N ILE A 67 -11.80 14.72 -11.22
CA ILE A 67 -11.32 15.36 -12.45
C ILE A 67 -11.66 16.86 -12.43
N THR A 68 -12.88 17.21 -12.05
CA THR A 68 -13.31 18.60 -11.93
C THR A 68 -12.49 19.35 -10.88
N TYR A 69 -12.20 18.72 -9.73
CA TYR A 69 -11.34 19.30 -8.69
C TYR A 69 -9.94 19.62 -9.24
N HIS A 70 -9.34 18.70 -9.99
CA HIS A 70 -8.07 18.97 -10.67
C HIS A 70 -8.14 20.18 -11.60
N MET A 71 -9.19 20.27 -12.43
CA MET A 71 -9.35 21.35 -13.43
C MET A 71 -9.58 22.73 -12.80
N THR A 72 -10.16 22.77 -11.61
CA THR A 72 -10.59 24.03 -10.94
C THR A 72 -9.69 24.47 -9.78
N THR A 73 -8.78 23.60 -9.36
CA THR A 73 -7.93 23.85 -8.18
C THR A 73 -6.45 23.79 -8.54
N PRO A 74 -5.69 24.89 -8.32
CA PRO A 74 -4.24 24.85 -8.45
C PRO A 74 -3.64 23.71 -7.62
N ASP A 75 -2.68 22.98 -8.18
CA ASP A 75 -2.02 21.83 -7.55
C ASP A 75 -2.97 20.69 -7.11
N GLY A 76 -4.24 20.71 -7.57
CA GLY A 76 -5.24 19.72 -7.19
C GLY A 76 -4.85 18.29 -7.54
N LEU A 77 -4.22 18.09 -8.69
CA LEU A 77 -3.72 16.77 -9.10
C LEU A 77 -2.62 16.26 -8.18
N GLN A 78 -1.62 17.09 -7.88
CA GLN A 78 -0.53 16.72 -6.99
C GLN A 78 -1.03 16.37 -5.59
N ARG A 79 -1.93 17.17 -5.03
CA ARG A 79 -2.53 16.88 -3.72
C ARG A 79 -3.25 15.53 -3.67
N MET A 80 -4.02 15.22 -4.72
CA MET A 80 -4.70 13.93 -4.81
C MET A 80 -3.71 12.77 -4.95
N SER A 81 -2.62 12.95 -5.70
CA SER A 81 -1.56 11.97 -5.86
C SER A 81 -0.83 11.74 -4.53
N ASP A 82 -0.42 12.79 -3.86
CA ASP A 82 0.30 12.71 -2.58
C ASP A 82 -0.54 11.98 -1.52
N ASP A 83 -1.84 12.32 -1.41
CA ASP A 83 -2.72 11.70 -0.43
C ASP A 83 -2.95 10.20 -0.66
N ILE A 84 -3.09 9.78 -1.92
CA ILE A 84 -3.28 8.35 -2.19
C ILE A 84 -1.99 7.56 -1.99
N ILE A 85 -0.83 8.13 -2.30
CA ILE A 85 0.47 7.51 -2.03
C ILE A 85 0.70 7.39 -0.52
N GLU A 86 0.37 8.44 0.26
CA GLU A 86 0.42 8.38 1.73
C GLU A 86 -0.53 7.31 2.27
N GLY A 87 -1.76 7.27 1.76
CA GLY A 87 -2.74 6.25 2.15
C GLY A 87 -2.28 4.82 1.83
N VAL A 88 -1.68 4.60 0.67
CA VAL A 88 -1.07 3.29 0.33
C VAL A 88 0.04 2.94 1.33
N ASN A 89 0.91 3.89 1.68
CA ASN A 89 1.95 3.67 2.67
C ASN A 89 1.38 3.36 4.07
N GLU A 90 0.27 3.99 4.47
CA GLU A 90 -0.43 3.64 5.71
C GLU A 90 -1.00 2.22 5.68
N LEU A 91 -1.59 1.80 4.54
CA LEU A 91 -2.09 0.44 4.36
C LEU A 91 -0.98 -0.59 4.45
N ILE A 92 0.16 -0.33 3.81
CA ILE A 92 1.36 -1.17 3.91
C ILE A 92 1.78 -1.31 5.37
N GLY A 93 1.86 -0.20 6.10
CA GLY A 93 2.18 -0.21 7.53
C GLY A 93 1.19 -1.03 8.37
N LYS A 94 -0.12 -0.95 8.07
CA LYS A 94 -1.15 -1.75 8.74
C LYS A 94 -1.01 -3.24 8.42
N ALA A 95 -0.80 -3.61 7.16
CA ALA A 95 -0.59 -5.00 6.74
C ALA A 95 0.62 -5.61 7.45
N VAL A 96 1.74 -4.90 7.49
CA VAL A 96 2.94 -5.33 8.24
C VAL A 96 2.65 -5.44 9.74
N ALA A 97 1.96 -4.45 10.34
CA ALA A 97 1.63 -4.49 11.76
C ALA A 97 0.79 -5.72 12.14
N ASN A 98 -0.09 -6.19 11.26
CA ASN A 98 -0.91 -7.38 11.47
C ASN A 98 -0.08 -8.69 11.48
N THR A 99 1.15 -8.67 10.96
CA THR A 99 2.07 -9.82 11.07
C THR A 99 2.66 -10.00 12.47
N TYR A 100 2.45 -9.03 13.37
CA TYR A 100 2.88 -9.08 14.76
C TYR A 100 1.72 -9.42 15.72
N PRO A 101 2.01 -10.00 16.90
CA PRO A 101 0.97 -10.23 17.89
C PRO A 101 0.38 -8.90 18.39
N PRO A 102 -0.93 -8.86 18.73
CA PRO A 102 -1.59 -7.66 19.21
C PRO A 102 -0.99 -7.16 20.52
N LYS A 103 -0.76 -5.85 20.63
CA LYS A 103 -0.25 -5.20 21.85
C LYS A 103 -1.42 -4.76 22.75
N LYS A 104 -1.55 -5.32 23.94
CA LYS A 104 -2.53 -4.89 24.96
C LYS A 104 -1.87 -3.95 25.96
N LYS A 105 -2.55 -2.82 26.27
CA LYS A 105 -2.15 -1.97 27.40
C LYS A 105 -2.47 -2.69 28.71
N LYS A 106 -1.48 -2.81 29.61
CA LYS A 106 -1.78 -3.17 31.00
C LYS A 106 -2.68 -2.10 31.61
N LYS A 107 -3.80 -2.49 32.25
CA LYS A 107 -4.56 -1.55 33.06
C LYS A 107 -3.69 -1.15 34.26
N LYS A 108 -3.47 0.15 34.45
CA LYS A 108 -2.84 0.67 35.67
C LYS A 108 -3.63 0.20 36.89
N LYS A 109 -2.96 -0.34 37.89
CA LYS A 109 -3.54 -0.48 39.22
C LYS A 109 -3.68 0.92 39.83
N LYS A 110 -4.75 1.14 40.59
CA LYS A 110 -5.03 2.42 41.25
C LYS A 110 -3.87 2.76 42.19
N GLY A 111 -3.04 3.75 41.84
CA GLY A 111 -1.87 4.16 42.63
C GLY A 111 -0.50 4.06 41.92
N GLU A 112 -0.43 3.61 40.67
CA GLU A 112 0.83 3.59 39.90
C GLU A 112 0.95 4.86 39.02
N ASP A 113 1.89 5.73 39.35
CA ASP A 113 2.29 6.90 38.57
C ASP A 113 3.34 6.48 37.52
N GLY A 114 2.91 6.19 36.29
CA GLY A 114 3.77 5.83 35.17
C GLY A 114 2.99 5.55 33.89
N PRO A 115 3.60 5.59 32.68
CA PRO A 115 2.92 5.18 31.47
C PRO A 115 2.49 3.71 31.54
N ALA A 116 1.29 3.38 31.04
CA ALA A 116 0.83 1.99 30.98
C ALA A 116 1.76 1.19 30.05
N GLU A 117 2.31 0.08 30.54
CA GLU A 117 3.19 -0.78 29.76
C GLU A 117 2.40 -1.54 28.70
N MET A 118 2.89 -1.54 27.46
CA MET A 118 2.33 -2.33 26.36
C MET A 118 2.93 -3.73 26.41
N VAL A 119 2.09 -4.74 26.48
CA VAL A 119 2.50 -6.15 26.50
C VAL A 119 2.01 -6.82 25.22
N GLU A 120 2.88 -7.51 24.53
CA GLU A 120 2.51 -8.39 23.44
C GLU A 120 1.76 -9.58 24.00
N VAL A 121 0.56 -9.84 23.48
CA VAL A 121 -0.27 -10.96 23.87
C VAL A 121 -0.61 -11.78 22.62
N PRO A 122 0.17 -12.84 22.33
CA PRO A 122 -0.14 -13.74 21.24
C PRO A 122 -1.51 -14.40 21.48
N GLU A 123 -2.30 -14.53 20.43
CA GLU A 123 -3.49 -15.38 20.45
C GLU A 123 -3.04 -16.85 20.46
N GLU A 124 -3.67 -17.67 21.33
CA GLU A 124 -3.31 -19.07 21.48
C GLU A 124 -3.53 -19.82 20.16
N GLY A 125 -2.48 -20.48 19.66
CA GLY A 125 -2.51 -21.21 18.38
C GLY A 125 -2.28 -20.40 17.11
N LYS A 126 -2.11 -19.08 17.20
CA LYS A 126 -1.80 -18.22 16.03
C LYS A 126 -0.30 -18.00 15.88
N THR A 127 0.22 -18.29 14.70
CA THR A 127 1.61 -17.98 14.34
C THR A 127 1.67 -16.57 13.73
N TYR A 128 2.61 -15.76 14.19
CA TYR A 128 2.85 -14.40 13.67
C TYR A 128 4.15 -14.37 12.89
N LEU A 129 4.10 -13.82 11.66
CA LEU A 129 5.24 -13.79 10.74
C LEU A 129 6.34 -12.80 11.17
N ARG A 130 5.97 -11.71 11.85
CA ARG A 130 6.86 -10.65 12.34
C ARG A 130 7.73 -10.03 11.23
N LEU A 131 7.10 -9.60 10.17
CA LEU A 131 7.75 -9.05 8.98
C LEU A 131 7.96 -7.54 9.12
N GLY A 132 9.03 -7.04 8.48
CA GLY A 132 9.24 -5.62 8.25
C GLY A 132 8.71 -5.16 6.88
N ILE A 133 8.69 -3.86 6.67
CA ILE A 133 8.35 -3.27 5.36
C ILE A 133 9.33 -3.75 4.28
N GLU A 134 10.59 -3.93 4.66
CA GLU A 134 11.67 -4.44 3.81
C GLU A 134 11.48 -5.90 3.38
N ASP A 135 10.57 -6.65 3.99
CA ASP A 135 10.25 -8.03 3.61
C ASP A 135 9.25 -8.11 2.46
N ILE A 136 8.62 -6.98 2.09
CA ILE A 136 7.75 -6.88 0.93
C ILE A 136 8.63 -6.66 -0.30
N GLU A 137 8.67 -7.65 -1.20
CA GLU A 137 9.57 -7.69 -2.35
C GLU A 137 8.90 -7.19 -3.64
N ASP A 138 7.58 -7.29 -3.73
CA ASP A 138 6.82 -6.87 -4.90
C ASP A 138 5.46 -6.28 -4.50
N ILE A 139 4.95 -5.38 -5.36
CA ILE A 139 3.65 -4.76 -5.19
C ILE A 139 2.97 -4.59 -6.54
N THR A 140 1.74 -5.08 -6.64
CA THR A 140 0.89 -4.86 -7.80
C THR A 140 -0.28 -3.99 -7.40
N ILE A 141 -0.55 -2.91 -8.16
CA ILE A 141 -1.64 -1.99 -7.85
C ILE A 141 -2.62 -1.94 -9.01
N GLY A 142 -3.88 -2.29 -8.74
CA GLY A 142 -5.00 -2.17 -9.68
C GLY A 142 -5.74 -0.84 -9.52
N PHE A 143 -6.16 -0.24 -10.63
CA PHE A 143 -6.88 1.03 -10.68
C PHE A 143 -7.94 1.01 -11.78
N ASN A 144 -8.96 1.85 -11.66
CA ASN A 144 -9.61 2.35 -12.86
C ASN A 144 -8.74 3.40 -13.56
N THR A 145 -9.02 3.68 -14.84
CA THR A 145 -8.17 4.55 -15.67
C THR A 145 -7.91 5.92 -15.05
N ALA A 146 -8.93 6.57 -14.52
CA ALA A 146 -8.77 7.91 -13.94
C ALA A 146 -7.96 7.89 -12.63
N MET A 147 -8.19 6.88 -11.76
CA MET A 147 -7.40 6.72 -10.53
C MET A 147 -5.93 6.42 -10.84
N HIS A 148 -5.66 5.65 -11.90
CA HIS A 148 -4.29 5.41 -12.36
C HIS A 148 -3.59 6.71 -12.78
N HIS A 149 -4.29 7.57 -13.54
CA HIS A 149 -3.75 8.88 -13.93
C HIS A 149 -3.47 9.76 -12.72
N ILE A 150 -4.43 9.87 -11.80
CA ILE A 150 -4.28 10.69 -10.60
C ILE A 150 -3.13 10.18 -9.72
N PHE A 151 -3.02 8.86 -9.55
CA PHE A 151 -1.94 8.23 -8.79
C PHE A 151 -0.55 8.59 -9.34
N LEU A 152 -0.40 8.59 -10.66
CA LEU A 152 0.85 8.92 -11.37
C LEU A 152 1.04 10.43 -11.63
N SER A 153 0.17 11.29 -11.09
CA SER A 153 0.14 12.74 -11.42
C SER A 153 0.06 13.03 -12.92
N LEU A 154 -0.59 12.15 -13.70
CA LEU A 154 -0.88 12.37 -15.11
C LEU A 154 -2.22 13.10 -15.23
N ASN A 155 -2.31 14.08 -16.16
CA ASN A 155 -3.54 14.84 -16.33
C ASN A 155 -4.72 13.92 -16.71
N PRO A 156 -5.77 13.79 -15.86
CA PRO A 156 -6.92 12.93 -16.11
C PRO A 156 -8.04 13.63 -16.90
N GLU A 157 -7.91 14.90 -17.29
CA GLU A 157 -8.97 15.72 -17.89
C GLU A 157 -9.66 15.00 -19.05
N TYR A 158 -8.88 14.52 -20.02
CA TYR A 158 -9.42 13.87 -21.20
C TYR A 158 -9.98 12.47 -20.94
N VAL A 159 -9.67 11.84 -19.84
CA VAL A 159 -10.33 10.59 -19.42
C VAL A 159 -11.80 10.85 -19.05
N GLY A 160 -12.14 12.08 -18.68
CA GLY A 160 -13.50 12.53 -18.39
C GLY A 160 -14.29 13.08 -19.59
N MET A 161 -13.66 13.22 -20.77
CA MET A 161 -14.26 13.86 -21.95
C MET A 161 -14.25 12.92 -23.15
N ALA A 162 -15.40 12.83 -23.87
CA ALA A 162 -15.45 12.03 -25.09
C ALA A 162 -14.42 12.53 -26.11
N PRO A 163 -13.66 11.64 -26.75
CA PRO A 163 -13.72 10.19 -26.82
C PRO A 163 -12.96 9.43 -25.70
N PHE A 164 -12.69 10.05 -24.56
CA PHE A 164 -12.06 9.50 -23.36
C PHE A 164 -10.63 8.96 -23.53
N PRO A 165 -9.71 9.66 -24.21
CA PRO A 165 -8.38 9.17 -24.49
C PRO A 165 -7.52 9.23 -23.20
N PRO A 166 -7.02 8.10 -22.71
CA PRO A 166 -6.07 8.10 -21.62
C PRO A 166 -4.66 8.47 -22.11
N VAL A 167 -3.85 9.04 -21.24
CA VAL A 167 -2.42 9.29 -21.50
C VAL A 167 -1.64 7.97 -21.49
N LEU A 168 -2.03 7.05 -20.61
CA LEU A 168 -1.41 5.74 -20.44
C LEU A 168 -2.42 4.62 -20.71
N HIS A 169 -2.09 3.73 -21.66
CA HIS A 169 -2.97 2.66 -22.15
C HIS A 169 -2.58 1.25 -21.66
N HIS A 170 -1.49 1.14 -20.90
CA HIS A 170 -0.93 -0.14 -20.47
C HIS A 170 -0.46 -0.07 -19.02
N SER A 171 -0.12 -1.23 -18.47
CA SER A 171 0.52 -1.30 -17.16
C SER A 171 1.89 -0.63 -17.18
N LEU A 172 2.30 -0.13 -16.03
CA LEU A 172 3.61 0.47 -15.82
C LEU A 172 4.38 -0.34 -14.79
N ASP A 173 5.54 -0.86 -15.20
CA ASP A 173 6.50 -1.49 -14.29
C ASP A 173 7.54 -0.45 -13.89
N THR A 174 7.60 -0.13 -12.60
CA THR A 174 8.51 0.87 -12.06
C THR A 174 8.93 0.52 -10.64
N LYS A 175 9.96 1.17 -10.14
CA LYS A 175 10.38 0.97 -8.75
C LYS A 175 9.42 1.69 -7.79
N ALA A 176 9.04 1.01 -6.72
CA ALA A 176 8.17 1.57 -5.68
C ALA A 176 8.70 2.89 -5.11
N ARG A 177 10.02 2.99 -4.92
CA ARG A 177 10.69 4.21 -4.45
C ARG A 177 10.51 5.43 -5.37
N ASP A 178 10.41 5.21 -6.69
CA ASP A 178 10.25 6.29 -7.66
C ASP A 178 8.82 6.90 -7.59
N LEU A 179 7.88 6.14 -7.03
CA LEU A 179 6.51 6.57 -6.74
C LEU A 179 6.31 7.00 -5.29
N GLY A 180 7.34 7.00 -4.45
CA GLY A 180 7.22 7.32 -3.02
C GLY A 180 6.57 6.21 -2.17
N ILE A 181 6.43 5.00 -2.71
CA ILE A 181 5.91 3.84 -1.98
C ILE A 181 7.03 3.21 -1.15
N LYS A 182 6.71 2.96 0.12
CA LYS A 182 7.67 2.46 1.12
C LYS A 182 7.52 0.95 1.28
N ILE A 183 8.33 0.22 0.53
CA ILE A 183 8.54 -1.24 0.67
C ILE A 183 10.06 -1.49 0.68
N ASN A 184 10.51 -2.71 0.33
CA ASN A 184 11.94 -2.97 0.13
C ASN A 184 12.60 -1.81 -0.66
N PRO A 185 13.67 -1.17 -0.16
CA PRO A 185 14.22 0.07 -0.72
C PRO A 185 15.02 -0.09 -2.03
N SER A 186 15.10 -1.28 -2.59
CA SER A 186 15.87 -1.57 -3.83
C SER A 186 15.17 -1.14 -5.10
#